data_9800993043a2a38ea0732a2dfe1d51d3
#
_entry.id   9800993043a2a38ea0732a2dfe1d51d3
#
_cell.length_a   1.000
_cell.length_b   1.000
_cell.length_c   1.000
_cell.angle_alpha   90.00
_cell.angle_beta   90.00
_cell.angle_gamma   90.00
#
_symmetry.space_group_name_H-M   'P 1'
#
loop_
_entity.id
_entity.type
_entity.pdbx_description
1 polymer ?
#
loop_
_entity_poly.entity_id
_entity_poly.type
_entity_poly.pdbx_seq_one_letter_code
_entity_poly.pdbx_strand_id
1 'polypeptide(L)'
;MEQIIIQIISATIGSIGFALVFNVKRDKFRYVITGAFLGITTYFIVDYLTHSTFLSNVIASIVCTASAEFLARWRKAPATLFLIIHIIPLVPGGSLFYCMRSFVLKDQEAFKSYGLSTLYSAAGIAVGILVVTSFLSILYSYKRPEQR
;
A
#
# COMPACT_ATOMS: atom_id res chain seq x y z
N MET A 1 -19.20 9.19 6.06
CA MET A 1 -19.23 7.75 5.71
C MET A 1 -19.32 7.50 4.22
N GLU A 2 -20.23 8.16 3.51
CA GLU A 2 -20.35 7.99 2.04
C GLU A 2 -19.04 8.26 1.28
N GLN A 3 -18.31 9.31 1.61
CA GLN A 3 -17.04 9.64 0.95
C GLN A 3 -15.99 8.54 1.12
N ILE A 4 -15.91 7.91 2.29
CA ILE A 4 -14.95 6.82 2.54
C ILE A 4 -15.30 5.60 1.68
N ILE A 5 -16.57 5.26 1.56
CA ILE A 5 -17.03 4.14 0.73
C ILE A 5 -16.68 4.40 -0.75
N ILE A 6 -16.92 5.61 -1.23
CA ILE A 6 -16.58 6.01 -2.61
C ILE A 6 -15.07 5.91 -2.83
N GLN A 7 -14.25 6.34 -1.87
CA GLN A 7 -12.79 6.25 -1.97
C GLN A 7 -12.31 4.79 -1.99
N ILE A 8 -12.87 3.92 -1.15
CA ILE A 8 -12.51 2.48 -1.15
C ILE A 8 -12.88 1.84 -2.50
N ILE A 9 -14.07 2.11 -3.02
CA ILE A 9 -14.52 1.58 -4.30
C ILE A 9 -13.63 2.10 -5.43
N SER A 10 -13.39 3.40 -5.50
CA SER A 10 -12.56 4.02 -6.54
C SER A 10 -11.13 3.52 -6.52
N ALA A 11 -10.53 3.38 -5.32
CA ALA A 11 -9.18 2.84 -5.16
C ALA A 11 -9.11 1.36 -5.59
N THR A 12 -10.13 0.57 -5.27
CA THR A 12 -10.22 -0.84 -5.70
C THR A 12 -10.36 -0.95 -7.23
N ILE A 13 -11.19 -0.11 -7.85
CA ILE A 13 -11.32 -0.05 -9.31
C ILE A 13 -9.99 0.38 -9.95
N GLY A 14 -9.29 1.36 -9.37
CA GLY A 14 -7.96 1.76 -9.80
C GLY A 14 -6.97 0.59 -9.78
N SER A 15 -6.98 -0.20 -8.72
CA SER A 15 -6.13 -1.41 -8.61
C SER A 15 -6.45 -2.47 -9.67
N ILE A 16 -7.71 -2.58 -10.09
CA ILE A 16 -8.11 -3.42 -11.22
C ILE A 16 -7.45 -2.93 -12.52
N GLY A 17 -7.48 -1.61 -12.76
CA GLY A 17 -6.82 -1.01 -13.91
C GLY A 17 -5.31 -1.31 -13.93
N PHE A 18 -4.63 -1.15 -12.81
CA PHE A 18 -3.21 -1.51 -12.70
C PHE A 18 -2.95 -3.01 -12.89
N ALA A 19 -3.81 -3.88 -12.37
CA ALA A 19 -3.70 -5.32 -12.58
C ALA A 19 -3.78 -5.69 -14.08
N LEU A 20 -4.58 -4.97 -14.86
CA LEU A 20 -4.64 -5.12 -16.32
C LEU A 20 -3.36 -4.61 -17.00
N VAL A 21 -2.86 -3.43 -16.60
CA VAL A 21 -1.61 -2.87 -17.14
C VAL A 21 -0.42 -3.78 -16.88
N PHE A 22 -0.32 -4.36 -15.69
CA PHE A 22 0.73 -5.32 -15.33
C PHE A 22 0.49 -6.73 -15.90
N ASN A 23 -0.51 -6.90 -16.74
CA ASN A 23 -0.84 -8.16 -17.42
C ASN A 23 -0.94 -9.34 -16.44
N VAL A 24 -1.62 -9.11 -15.31
CA VAL A 24 -1.84 -10.15 -14.31
C VAL A 24 -2.71 -11.26 -14.89
N LYS A 25 -2.28 -12.50 -14.75
CA LYS A 25 -3.04 -13.67 -15.23
C LYS A 25 -4.42 -13.72 -14.57
N ARG A 26 -5.45 -14.06 -15.33
CA ARG A 26 -6.86 -14.06 -14.89
C ARG A 26 -7.11 -14.92 -13.64
N ASP A 27 -6.38 -16.00 -13.46
CA ASP A 27 -6.46 -16.86 -12.27
C ASP A 27 -5.99 -16.17 -10.97
N LYS A 28 -5.12 -15.15 -11.08
CA LYS A 28 -4.57 -14.38 -9.95
C LYS A 28 -5.33 -13.09 -9.69
N PHE A 29 -6.16 -12.65 -10.62
CA PHE A 29 -6.82 -11.36 -10.62
C PHE A 29 -7.66 -11.13 -9.34
N ARG A 30 -8.44 -12.12 -8.92
CA ARG A 30 -9.27 -12.05 -7.70
C ARG A 30 -8.44 -11.80 -6.44
N TYR A 31 -7.28 -12.44 -6.33
CA TYR A 31 -6.40 -12.32 -5.17
C TYR A 31 -5.74 -10.94 -5.07
N VAL A 32 -5.40 -10.37 -6.22
CA VAL A 32 -4.84 -9.02 -6.30
C VAL A 32 -5.87 -7.98 -5.85
N ILE A 33 -7.11 -8.11 -6.30
CA ILE A 33 -8.19 -7.19 -5.94
C ILE A 33 -8.51 -7.30 -4.44
N THR A 34 -8.61 -8.53 -3.90
CA THR A 34 -8.90 -8.71 -2.48
C THR A 34 -7.80 -8.13 -1.59
N GLY A 35 -6.53 -8.26 -1.96
CA GLY A 35 -5.43 -7.66 -1.20
C GLY A 35 -5.42 -6.15 -1.24
N ALA A 36 -5.69 -5.53 -2.40
CA ALA A 36 -5.82 -4.08 -2.52
C ALA A 36 -7.01 -3.54 -1.70
N PHE A 37 -8.15 -4.22 -1.76
CA PHE A 37 -9.33 -3.88 -0.96
C PHE A 37 -9.05 -3.97 0.55
N LEU A 38 -8.39 -5.04 1.00
CA LEU A 38 -8.00 -5.19 2.41
C LEU A 38 -7.06 -4.07 2.85
N GLY A 39 -6.08 -3.72 2.04
CA GLY A 39 -5.13 -2.65 2.35
C GLY A 39 -5.80 -1.30 2.54
N ILE A 40 -6.63 -0.87 1.58
CA ILE A 40 -7.30 0.43 1.66
C ILE A 40 -8.34 0.47 2.79
N THR A 41 -9.05 -0.63 3.02
CA THR A 41 -10.00 -0.72 4.14
C THR A 41 -9.28 -0.62 5.48
N THR A 42 -8.14 -1.30 5.63
CA THR A 42 -7.30 -1.21 6.84
C THR A 42 -6.82 0.23 7.05
N TYR A 43 -6.38 0.91 5.99
CA TYR A 43 -5.97 2.31 6.07
C TYR A 43 -7.08 3.18 6.69
N PHE A 44 -8.30 3.12 6.15
CA PHE A 44 -9.41 3.95 6.66
C PHE A 44 -9.85 3.60 8.07
N ILE A 45 -9.82 2.32 8.45
CA ILE A 45 -10.14 1.89 9.82
C ILE A 45 -9.12 2.48 10.80
N VAL A 46 -7.82 2.34 10.50
CA VAL A 46 -6.76 2.84 11.37
C VAL A 46 -6.75 4.36 11.41
N ASP A 47 -6.98 5.03 10.28
CA ASP A 47 -7.06 6.48 10.20
C ASP A 47 -8.20 7.04 11.06
N TYR A 48 -9.35 6.39 11.03
CA TYR A 48 -10.49 6.73 11.88
C TYR A 48 -10.18 6.58 13.37
N LEU A 49 -9.40 5.57 13.75
CA LEU A 49 -9.07 5.29 15.15
C LEU A 49 -7.93 6.15 15.69
N THR A 50 -6.93 6.42 14.87
CA THR A 50 -5.66 7.04 15.34
C THR A 50 -5.49 8.48 14.90
N HIS A 51 -6.25 8.94 13.90
CA HIS A 51 -6.09 10.25 13.25
C HIS A 51 -4.64 10.55 12.84
N SER A 52 -3.86 9.51 12.51
CA SER A 52 -2.45 9.60 12.17
C SER A 52 -2.18 8.98 10.81
N THR A 53 -1.95 9.81 9.80
CA THR A 53 -1.62 9.38 8.44
C THR A 53 -0.42 8.44 8.39
N PHE A 54 0.61 8.68 9.23
CA PHE A 54 1.78 7.82 9.30
C PHE A 54 1.42 6.41 9.77
N LEU A 55 0.74 6.30 10.93
CA LEU A 55 0.38 5.01 11.52
C LEU A 55 -0.56 4.22 10.62
N SER A 56 -1.53 4.90 10.01
CA SER A 56 -2.48 4.28 9.07
C SER A 56 -1.78 3.66 7.88
N ASN A 57 -0.79 4.35 7.31
CA ASN A 57 0.02 3.81 6.22
C ASN A 57 0.94 2.67 6.67
N VAL A 58 1.54 2.73 7.86
CA VAL A 58 2.36 1.63 8.40
C VAL A 58 1.52 0.36 8.53
N ILE A 59 0.37 0.42 9.20
CA ILE A 59 -0.45 -0.76 9.46
C ILE A 59 -1.05 -1.30 8.15
N ALA A 60 -1.56 -0.43 7.28
CA ALA A 60 -2.10 -0.83 6.00
C ALA A 60 -1.03 -1.49 5.10
N SER A 61 0.19 -0.95 5.06
CA SER A 61 1.27 -1.53 4.26
C SER A 61 1.80 -2.85 4.85
N ILE A 62 1.76 -3.03 6.17
CA ILE A 62 2.02 -4.35 6.81
C ILE A 62 1.00 -5.39 6.31
N VAL A 63 -0.29 -5.06 6.31
CA VAL A 63 -1.35 -5.96 5.83
C VAL A 63 -1.18 -6.25 4.33
N CYS A 64 -0.91 -5.23 3.51
CA CYS A 64 -0.65 -5.39 2.08
C CYS A 64 0.54 -6.30 1.82
N THR A 65 1.66 -6.08 2.51
CA THR A 65 2.89 -6.84 2.30
C THR A 65 2.74 -8.28 2.78
N ALA A 66 2.14 -8.49 3.95
CA ALA A 66 1.89 -9.82 4.49
C ALA A 66 0.95 -10.63 3.57
N SER A 67 -0.13 -10.01 3.08
CA SER A 67 -1.04 -10.66 2.14
C SER A 67 -0.38 -10.98 0.80
N ALA A 68 0.45 -10.08 0.28
CA ALA A 68 1.20 -10.29 -0.96
C ALA A 68 2.18 -11.46 -0.85
N GLU A 69 2.93 -11.53 0.24
CA GLU A 69 3.87 -12.62 0.52
C GLU A 69 3.17 -13.97 0.72
N PHE A 70 2.04 -13.97 1.41
CA PHE A 70 1.22 -15.18 1.58
C PHE A 70 0.69 -15.69 0.24
N LEU A 71 0.10 -14.80 -0.57
CA LEU A 71 -0.46 -15.14 -1.87
C LEU A 71 0.61 -15.57 -2.88
N ALA A 72 1.78 -14.93 -2.85
CA ALA A 72 2.91 -15.28 -3.71
C ALA A 72 3.33 -16.74 -3.53
N ARG A 73 3.39 -17.21 -2.30
CA ARG A 73 3.73 -18.59 -1.96
C ARG A 73 2.62 -19.55 -2.33
N TRP A 74 1.39 -19.21 -1.98
CA TRP A 74 0.24 -20.06 -2.27
C TRP A 74 0.04 -20.24 -3.78
N ARG A 75 0.21 -19.14 -4.55
CA ARG A 75 -0.02 -19.15 -6.01
C ARG A 75 1.24 -19.34 -6.84
N LYS A 76 2.39 -19.63 -6.19
CA LYS A 76 3.70 -19.81 -6.84
C LYS A 76 4.00 -18.71 -7.87
N ALA A 77 3.89 -17.46 -7.43
CA ALA A 77 4.11 -16.25 -8.23
C ALA A 77 5.06 -15.30 -7.50
N PRO A 78 5.74 -14.37 -8.22
CA PRO A 78 6.57 -13.36 -7.58
C PRO A 78 5.78 -12.50 -6.59
N ALA A 79 6.31 -12.31 -5.37
CA ALA A 79 5.67 -11.49 -4.35
C ALA A 79 5.51 -10.03 -4.78
N THR A 80 6.46 -9.53 -5.55
CA THR A 80 6.45 -8.16 -6.10
C THR A 80 5.22 -7.86 -6.94
N LEU A 81 4.70 -8.85 -7.68
CA LEU A 81 3.49 -8.69 -8.49
C LEU A 81 2.27 -8.37 -7.63
N PHE A 82 2.09 -9.09 -6.53
CA PHE A 82 0.98 -8.83 -5.61
C PHE A 82 1.23 -7.55 -4.81
N LEU A 83 2.46 -7.37 -4.30
CA LEU A 83 2.85 -6.24 -3.46
C LEU A 83 2.60 -4.89 -4.14
N ILE A 84 3.06 -4.74 -5.38
CA ILE A 84 2.91 -3.47 -6.12
C ILE A 84 1.43 -3.10 -6.21
N ILE A 85 0.57 -4.02 -6.60
CA ILE A 85 -0.86 -3.71 -6.81
C ILE A 85 -1.60 -3.51 -5.48
N HIS A 86 -1.23 -4.22 -4.42
CA HIS A 86 -1.81 -4.03 -3.09
C HIS A 86 -1.45 -2.66 -2.50
N ILE A 87 -0.26 -2.11 -2.80
CA ILE A 87 0.21 -0.84 -2.26
C ILE A 87 -0.26 0.36 -3.08
N ILE A 88 -0.54 0.22 -4.37
CA ILE A 88 -0.98 1.33 -5.23
C ILE A 88 -2.08 2.19 -4.60
N PRO A 89 -3.14 1.64 -3.98
CA PRO A 89 -4.17 2.45 -3.33
C PRO A 89 -3.68 3.32 -2.17
N LEU A 90 -2.56 2.94 -1.54
CA LEU A 90 -1.98 3.66 -0.41
C LEU A 90 -1.05 4.81 -0.84
N VAL A 91 -0.62 4.84 -2.10
CA VAL A 91 0.27 5.88 -2.61
C VAL A 91 -0.41 7.24 -2.50
N PRO A 92 0.23 8.23 -1.85
CA PRO A 92 -0.37 9.53 -1.57
C PRO A 92 -0.42 10.44 -2.82
N GLY A 93 -1.03 9.96 -3.90
CA GLY A 93 -1.09 10.68 -5.18
C GLY A 93 -1.82 12.03 -5.09
N GLY A 94 -2.90 12.08 -4.32
CA GLY A 94 -3.65 13.32 -4.08
C GLY A 94 -2.83 14.37 -3.34
N SER A 95 -2.20 14.00 -2.22
CA SER A 95 -1.35 14.91 -1.45
C SER A 95 -0.16 15.40 -2.27
N LEU A 96 0.45 14.52 -3.06
CA LEU A 96 1.54 14.89 -3.95
C LEU A 96 1.08 15.88 -5.03
N PHE A 97 -0.08 15.65 -5.65
CA PHE A 97 -0.65 16.56 -6.63
C PHE A 97 -0.91 17.95 -6.03
N TYR A 98 -1.56 18.02 -4.87
CA TYR A 98 -1.84 19.29 -4.21
C TYR A 98 -0.56 19.99 -3.72
N CYS A 99 0.44 19.25 -3.31
CA CYS A 99 1.77 19.79 -2.97
C CYS A 99 2.38 20.50 -4.18
N MET A 100 2.43 19.84 -5.33
CA MET A 100 2.96 20.43 -6.57
C MET A 100 2.15 21.62 -7.06
N ARG A 101 0.83 21.55 -6.97
CA ARG A 101 -0.07 22.67 -7.29
C ARG A 101 0.21 23.88 -6.42
N SER A 102 0.33 23.69 -5.10
CA SER A 102 0.61 24.77 -4.14
C SER A 102 1.97 25.41 -4.38
N PHE A 103 2.96 24.62 -4.80
CA PHE A 103 4.27 25.14 -5.19
C PHE A 103 4.16 26.10 -6.38
N VAL A 104 3.43 25.73 -7.43
CA VAL A 104 3.20 26.55 -8.62
C VAL A 104 2.44 27.84 -8.27
N LEU A 105 1.45 27.75 -7.39
CA LEU A 105 0.64 28.89 -6.93
C LEU A 105 1.36 29.75 -5.87
N LYS A 106 2.58 29.37 -5.47
CA LYS A 106 3.38 30.04 -4.40
C LYS A 106 2.68 30.10 -3.04
N ASP A 107 1.76 29.16 -2.78
CA ASP A 107 1.11 28.99 -1.48
C ASP A 107 2.00 28.14 -0.58
N GLN A 108 2.82 28.81 0.23
CA GLN A 108 3.82 28.13 1.08
C GLN A 108 3.20 27.32 2.20
N GLU A 109 2.05 27.71 2.75
CA GLU A 109 1.40 26.97 3.85
C GLU A 109 0.80 25.68 3.34
N ALA A 110 0.03 25.74 2.25
CA ALA A 110 -0.51 24.54 1.61
C ALA A 110 0.61 23.61 1.10
N PHE A 111 1.70 24.16 0.54
CA PHE A 111 2.85 23.38 0.10
C PHE A 111 3.48 22.58 1.25
N LYS A 112 3.73 23.22 2.40
CA LYS A 112 4.27 22.55 3.59
C LYS A 112 3.32 21.46 4.10
N SER A 113 2.04 21.76 4.22
CA SER A 113 1.03 20.84 4.74
C SER A 113 0.93 19.56 3.89
N TYR A 114 0.71 19.72 2.57
CA TYR A 114 0.61 18.59 1.66
C TYR A 114 1.94 17.86 1.47
N GLY A 115 3.06 18.58 1.51
CA GLY A 115 4.40 17.99 1.45
C GLY A 115 4.68 17.08 2.63
N LEU A 116 4.41 17.54 3.85
CA LEU A 116 4.56 16.74 5.07
C LEU A 116 3.62 15.52 5.05
N SER A 117 2.36 15.69 4.64
CA SER A 117 1.42 14.57 4.51
C SER A 117 1.93 13.51 3.53
N THR A 118 2.49 13.93 2.39
CA THR A 118 3.10 13.03 1.41
C THR A 118 4.29 12.28 1.98
N LEU A 119 5.18 12.98 2.71
CA LEU A 119 6.34 12.37 3.35
C LEU A 119 5.95 11.37 4.43
N TYR A 120 4.99 11.70 5.29
CA TYR A 120 4.49 10.78 6.31
C TYR A 120 3.85 9.53 5.70
N SER A 121 3.09 9.68 4.62
CA SER A 121 2.52 8.54 3.91
C SER A 121 3.60 7.66 3.30
N ALA A 122 4.55 8.23 2.58
CA ALA A 122 5.64 7.49 1.95
C ALA A 122 6.52 6.77 2.98
N ALA A 123 6.89 7.46 4.08
CA ALA A 123 7.67 6.88 5.16
C ALA A 123 6.89 5.74 5.85
N GLY A 124 5.59 5.92 6.10
CA GLY A 124 4.73 4.87 6.68
C GLY A 124 4.68 3.61 5.82
N ILE A 125 4.48 3.77 4.50
CA ILE A 125 4.50 2.66 3.55
C ILE A 125 5.85 1.94 3.57
N ALA A 126 6.95 2.69 3.50
CA ALA A 126 8.30 2.11 3.50
C ALA A 126 8.58 1.31 4.77
N VAL A 127 8.25 1.86 5.95
CA VAL A 127 8.42 1.19 7.24
C VAL A 127 7.61 -0.11 7.30
N GLY A 128 6.34 -0.09 6.88
CA GLY A 128 5.50 -1.29 6.90
C GLY A 128 6.02 -2.41 6.00
N ILE A 129 6.50 -2.07 4.79
CA ILE A 129 7.14 -3.03 3.89
C ILE A 129 8.40 -3.61 4.53
N LEU A 130 9.27 -2.76 5.08
CA LEU A 130 10.54 -3.19 5.70
C LEU A 130 10.31 -4.11 6.89
N VAL A 131 9.35 -3.82 7.75
CA VAL A 131 9.02 -4.65 8.92
C VAL A 131 8.65 -6.08 8.48
N VAL A 132 7.74 -6.22 7.52
CA VAL A 132 7.28 -7.55 7.08
C VAL A 132 8.38 -8.29 6.32
N THR A 133 9.07 -7.62 5.39
CA THR A 133 10.13 -8.28 4.59
C THR A 133 11.31 -8.71 5.45
N SER A 134 11.73 -7.88 6.44
CA SER A 134 12.80 -8.23 7.37
C SER A 134 12.39 -9.41 8.26
N PHE A 135 11.19 -9.38 8.82
CA PHE A 135 10.66 -10.46 9.65
C PHE A 135 10.62 -11.80 8.88
N LEU A 136 10.11 -11.78 7.66
CA LEU A 136 10.07 -12.97 6.83
C LEU A 136 11.47 -13.45 6.43
N SER A 137 12.39 -12.55 6.12
CA SER A 137 13.78 -12.90 5.82
C SER A 137 14.45 -13.66 6.98
N ILE A 138 14.28 -13.17 8.21
CA ILE A 138 14.80 -13.84 9.42
C ILE A 138 14.18 -15.22 9.60
N LEU A 139 12.86 -15.35 9.45
CA LEU A 139 12.16 -16.64 9.56
C LEU A 139 12.67 -17.66 8.55
N TYR A 140 13.01 -17.22 7.32
CA TYR A 140 13.50 -18.15 6.28
C TYR A 140 14.97 -18.48 6.45
N SER A 141 15.81 -17.55 6.93
CA SER A 141 17.19 -17.85 7.29
C SER A 141 17.27 -18.91 8.38
N TYR A 142 16.37 -18.86 9.34
CA TYR A 142 16.33 -19.85 10.42
C TYR A 142 15.83 -21.24 9.96
N LYS A 143 14.95 -21.29 8.95
CA LYS A 143 14.42 -22.55 8.39
C LYS A 143 15.32 -23.24 7.36
N ARG A 144 16.43 -22.63 6.94
CA ARG A 144 17.48 -23.23 6.11
C ARG A 144 18.79 -23.36 6.89
N PRO A 145 18.93 -24.26 7.85
CA PRO A 145 20.26 -24.68 8.30
C PRO A 145 20.80 -25.63 7.23
N GLU A 146 21.99 -25.32 6.73
CA GLU A 146 22.83 -26.19 5.90
C GLU A 146 22.38 -26.50 4.45
N GLN A 147 22.75 -25.63 3.55
CA GLN A 147 23.33 -26.00 2.25
C GLN A 147 24.51 -25.06 1.99
N ARG A 148 25.61 -25.33 2.65
CA ARG A 148 26.97 -24.95 2.22
C ARG A 148 27.71 -26.21 1.84
#